data_c7db89d2aeab3c7719ce463e62744c73
#
_entry.id   c7db89d2aeab3c7719ce463e62744c73
#
_cell.length_a   1.000
_cell.length_b   1.000
_cell.length_c   1.000
_cell.angle_alpha   90.00
_cell.angle_beta   90.00
_cell.angle_gamma   90.00
#
_symmetry.space_group_name_H-M   'P 1'
#
loop_
_entity.id
_entity.type
_entity.pdbx_description
1 polymer ?
#
loop_
_entity_poly.entity_id
_entity_poly.type
_entity_poly.pdbx_seq_one_letter_code
_entity_poly.pdbx_strand_id
1 'polypeptide(L)'
;MRPLFPKDYRNDVTLNNMVMSVDPECDPEVVAMLGSAIATCISDIPFDGPCAMTQIGMIDGEFIVTRLSHEKAVSDLKLTVASTREKVIMIEAGANEVPEDKMIEAIFAAHEVNQQVIAFIDKIVAECGKEKHSYESCAV
;
A
#
# COMPACT_ATOMS: atom_id res chain seq x y z
N MET A 1 2.16 -0.40 7.08
CA MET A 1 1.27 0.32 8.03
C MET A 1 1.89 0.52 9.43
N ARG A 2 2.57 -0.49 10.00
CA ARG A 2 3.11 -0.41 11.38
C ARG A 2 3.89 0.89 11.71
N PRO A 3 4.77 1.43 10.84
CA PRO A 3 5.53 2.65 11.14
C PRO A 3 4.68 3.93 11.27
N LEU A 4 3.40 3.87 10.88
CA LEU A 4 2.47 5.00 10.88
C LEU A 4 1.60 5.05 12.15
N PHE A 5 1.76 4.12 13.06
CA PHE A 5 1.20 4.22 14.39
C PHE A 5 2.15 5.02 15.30
N PRO A 6 1.63 5.80 16.26
CA PRO A 6 2.46 6.47 17.26
C PRO A 6 3.35 5.46 17.99
N LYS A 7 4.61 5.80 18.23
CA LYS A 7 5.61 4.89 18.83
C LYS A 7 5.26 4.47 20.27
N ASP A 8 4.48 5.29 20.95
CA ASP A 8 4.02 5.13 22.31
C ASP A 8 2.61 4.52 22.43
N TYR A 9 1.97 4.20 21.30
CA TYR A 9 0.68 3.52 21.26
C TYR A 9 0.87 2.02 21.50
N ARG A 10 0.26 1.49 22.56
CA ARG A 10 0.45 0.09 23.01
C ARG A 10 -0.80 -0.78 22.89
N ASN A 11 -1.92 -0.24 22.48
CA ASN A 11 -3.12 -1.04 22.26
C ASN A 11 -2.93 -1.97 21.06
N ASP A 12 -3.49 -3.17 21.18
CA ASP A 12 -3.47 -4.13 20.06
C ASP A 12 -4.35 -3.63 18.91
N VAL A 13 -3.80 -3.72 17.70
CA VAL A 13 -4.52 -3.43 16.46
C VAL A 13 -4.50 -4.67 15.58
N THR A 14 -5.68 -5.18 15.25
CA THR A 14 -5.85 -6.32 14.35
C THR A 14 -6.59 -5.90 13.09
N LEU A 15 -6.01 -6.19 11.94
CA LEU A 15 -6.62 -6.04 10.63
C LEU A 15 -6.99 -7.42 10.10
N ASN A 16 -8.27 -7.65 9.91
CA ASN A 16 -8.80 -8.91 9.37
C ASN A 16 -9.40 -8.65 7.99
N ASN A 17 -8.73 -9.12 6.95
CA ASN A 17 -9.20 -9.01 5.58
C ASN A 17 -9.87 -10.31 5.15
N MET A 18 -11.15 -10.26 4.85
CA MET A 18 -11.91 -11.39 4.36
C MET A 18 -12.19 -11.22 2.88
N VAL A 19 -11.68 -12.13 2.07
CA VAL A 19 -11.94 -12.15 0.62
C VAL A 19 -13.30 -12.77 0.36
N MET A 20 -14.26 -11.98 -0.09
CA MET A 20 -15.64 -12.40 -0.34
C MET A 20 -15.90 -12.80 -1.79
N SER A 21 -15.13 -12.23 -2.73
CA SER A 21 -15.21 -12.52 -4.15
C SER A 21 -13.85 -12.27 -4.80
N VAL A 22 -13.49 -13.08 -5.77
CA VAL A 22 -12.20 -13.02 -6.48
C VAL A 22 -12.45 -13.14 -7.98
N ASP A 23 -11.80 -12.28 -8.73
CA ASP A 23 -11.53 -12.48 -10.15
C ASP A 23 -10.19 -13.21 -10.28
N PRO A 24 -10.11 -14.40 -10.92
CA PRO A 24 -8.85 -15.14 -11.08
C PRO A 24 -7.73 -14.36 -11.79
N GLU A 25 -8.07 -13.37 -12.59
CA GLU A 25 -7.11 -12.52 -13.29
C GLU A 25 -6.54 -11.40 -12.41
N CYS A 26 -7.19 -11.06 -11.29
CA CYS A 26 -6.80 -9.96 -10.41
C CYS A 26 -6.24 -10.45 -9.08
N ASP A 27 -5.20 -9.77 -8.58
CA ASP A 27 -4.59 -10.09 -7.30
C ASP A 27 -5.39 -9.49 -6.14
N PRO A 28 -5.97 -10.31 -5.25
CA PRO A 28 -6.72 -9.80 -4.10
C PRO A 28 -5.83 -9.07 -3.08
N GLU A 29 -4.51 -9.27 -3.10
CA GLU A 29 -3.58 -8.62 -2.16
C GLU A 29 -3.65 -7.09 -2.27
N VAL A 30 -3.69 -6.55 -3.50
CA VAL A 30 -3.74 -5.10 -3.74
C VAL A 30 -5.02 -4.50 -3.15
N VAL A 31 -6.16 -5.17 -3.38
CA VAL A 31 -7.46 -4.74 -2.84
C VAL A 31 -7.50 -4.87 -1.32
N ALA A 32 -6.92 -5.93 -0.75
CA ALA A 32 -6.82 -6.11 0.69
C ALA A 32 -5.98 -5.00 1.36
N MET A 33 -4.87 -4.59 0.72
CA MET A 33 -4.05 -3.49 1.22
C MET A 33 -4.79 -2.15 1.16
N LEU A 34 -5.51 -1.88 0.06
CA LEU A 34 -6.34 -0.69 -0.07
C LEU A 34 -7.44 -0.67 1.00
N GLY A 35 -8.16 -1.77 1.16
CA GLY A 35 -9.20 -1.93 2.18
C GLY A 35 -8.68 -1.72 3.60
N SER A 36 -7.50 -2.28 3.92
CA SER A 36 -6.84 -2.08 5.21
C SER A 36 -6.47 -0.62 5.45
N ALA A 37 -5.93 0.06 4.45
CA ALA A 37 -5.57 1.47 4.55
C ALA A 37 -6.80 2.36 4.77
N ILE A 38 -7.86 2.13 4.01
CA ILE A 38 -9.13 2.86 4.15
C ILE A 38 -9.72 2.61 5.54
N ALA A 39 -9.88 1.34 5.96
CA ALA A 39 -10.47 0.98 7.23
C ALA A 39 -9.74 1.65 8.41
N THR A 40 -8.41 1.67 8.39
CA THR A 40 -7.60 2.30 9.44
C THR A 40 -7.75 3.82 9.41
N CYS A 41 -7.78 4.43 8.22
CA CYS A 41 -7.91 5.88 8.08
C CYS A 41 -9.28 6.40 8.52
N ILE A 42 -10.37 5.70 8.21
CA ILE A 42 -11.73 6.12 8.59
C ILE A 42 -12.08 5.77 10.04
N SER A 43 -11.35 4.86 10.67
CA SER A 43 -11.56 4.48 12.08
C SER A 43 -11.12 5.60 13.03
N ASP A 44 -11.49 5.45 14.28
CA ASP A 44 -11.04 6.31 15.38
C ASP A 44 -9.65 5.95 15.92
N ILE A 45 -9.01 4.90 15.41
CA ILE A 45 -7.66 4.48 15.83
C ILE A 45 -6.63 5.55 15.46
N PRO A 46 -5.70 5.94 16.37
CA PRO A 46 -4.64 6.88 16.07
C PRO A 46 -3.66 6.29 15.04
N PHE A 47 -3.73 6.79 13.81
CA PHE A 47 -2.97 6.34 12.67
C PHE A 47 -2.55 7.54 11.82
N ASP A 48 -1.26 7.69 11.60
CA ASP A 48 -0.67 8.80 10.83
C ASP A 48 -0.55 8.43 9.33
N GLY A 49 -1.71 8.15 8.75
CA GLY A 49 -1.85 7.87 7.31
C GLY A 49 -2.44 9.07 6.56
N PRO A 50 -2.86 8.83 5.33
CA PRO A 50 -2.98 7.55 4.63
C PRO A 50 -1.66 6.99 4.10
N CYS A 51 -1.68 5.70 3.83
CA CYS A 51 -0.68 5.03 3.01
C CYS A 51 -1.36 4.26 1.88
N ALA A 52 -0.66 4.11 0.79
CA ALA A 52 -1.10 3.28 -0.33
C ALA A 52 -0.01 2.27 -0.71
N MET A 53 -0.41 1.22 -1.39
CA MET A 53 0.48 0.21 -1.91
C MET A 53 0.15 -0.08 -3.37
N THR A 54 1.19 -0.18 -4.19
CA THR A 54 1.10 -0.53 -5.60
C THR A 54 2.07 -1.66 -5.92
N GLN A 55 1.64 -2.55 -6.81
CA GLN A 55 2.50 -3.56 -7.41
C GLN A 55 2.86 -3.14 -8.82
N ILE A 56 4.16 -3.24 -9.17
CA ILE A 56 4.67 -3.01 -10.52
C ILE A 56 5.34 -4.27 -11.04
N GLY A 57 5.06 -4.60 -12.28
CA GLY A 57 5.78 -5.56 -13.09
C GLY A 57 6.57 -4.88 -14.20
N MET A 58 7.40 -5.66 -14.89
CA MET A 58 8.09 -5.22 -16.09
C MET A 58 8.03 -6.33 -17.15
N ILE A 59 7.52 -5.99 -18.33
CA ILE A 59 7.47 -6.88 -19.49
C ILE A 59 8.07 -6.13 -20.68
N ASP A 60 9.02 -6.72 -21.36
CA ASP A 60 9.71 -6.11 -22.50
C ASP A 60 10.29 -4.71 -22.19
N GLY A 61 10.71 -4.49 -20.94
CA GLY A 61 11.29 -3.22 -20.48
C GLY A 61 10.27 -2.13 -20.13
N GLU A 62 8.96 -2.39 -20.27
CA GLU A 62 7.89 -1.47 -19.91
C GLU A 62 7.28 -1.82 -18.55
N PHE A 63 6.95 -0.79 -17.75
CA PHE A 63 6.33 -0.98 -16.46
C PHE A 63 4.83 -1.22 -16.58
N ILE A 64 4.33 -2.23 -15.86
CA ILE A 64 2.92 -2.57 -15.78
C ILE A 64 2.46 -2.42 -14.34
N VAL A 65 1.44 -1.60 -14.13
CA VAL A 65 0.84 -1.38 -12.81
C VAL A 65 -0.23 -2.44 -12.56
N THR A 66 -0.16 -3.09 -11.39
CA THR A 66 -1.13 -4.12 -10.98
C THR A 66 -1.31 -5.21 -12.03
N ARG A 67 -0.27 -6.01 -12.21
CA ARG A 67 -0.22 -7.10 -13.20
C ARG A 67 -1.40 -8.06 -13.07
N LEU A 68 -1.95 -8.45 -14.20
CA LEU A 68 -2.89 -9.56 -14.30
C LEU A 68 -2.18 -10.91 -14.08
N SER A 69 -2.96 -11.95 -13.77
CA SER A 69 -2.39 -13.27 -13.44
C SER A 69 -1.54 -13.86 -14.57
N HIS A 70 -1.95 -13.67 -15.84
CA HIS A 70 -1.16 -14.14 -16.99
C HIS A 70 0.12 -13.33 -17.23
N GLU A 71 0.16 -12.06 -16.84
CA GLU A 71 1.33 -11.19 -16.95
C GLU A 71 2.42 -11.52 -15.93
N LYS A 72 2.04 -12.10 -14.78
CA LYS A 72 2.98 -12.49 -13.74
C LYS A 72 4.00 -13.52 -14.18
N ALA A 73 3.61 -14.43 -15.07
CA ALA A 73 4.46 -15.52 -15.55
C ALA A 73 5.59 -15.03 -16.47
N VAL A 74 5.39 -13.91 -17.17
CA VAL A 74 6.32 -13.33 -18.15
C VAL A 74 7.01 -12.06 -17.65
N SER A 75 6.67 -11.59 -16.48
CA SER A 75 7.22 -10.36 -15.90
C SER A 75 8.60 -10.61 -15.28
N ASP A 76 9.58 -9.80 -15.65
CA ASP A 76 10.93 -9.80 -15.07
C ASP A 76 11.01 -9.11 -13.72
N LEU A 77 9.96 -8.42 -13.31
CA LEU A 77 9.91 -7.68 -12.06
C LEU A 77 8.62 -7.98 -11.29
N LYS A 78 8.77 -8.26 -10.00
CA LYS A 78 7.69 -8.20 -9.00
C LYS A 78 8.11 -7.18 -7.96
N LEU A 79 7.62 -5.96 -8.07
CA LEU A 79 7.91 -4.87 -7.16
C LEU A 79 6.64 -4.46 -6.43
N THR A 80 6.68 -4.45 -5.10
CA THR A 80 5.62 -3.92 -4.25
C THR A 80 6.17 -2.71 -3.50
N VAL A 81 5.52 -1.57 -3.65
CA VAL A 81 5.92 -0.32 -3.00
C VAL A 81 4.77 0.21 -2.18
N ALA A 82 5.01 0.40 -0.88
CA ALA A 82 4.09 1.13 -0.02
C ALA A 82 4.67 2.50 0.32
N SER A 83 3.84 3.53 0.22
CA SER A 83 4.26 4.90 0.49
C SER A 83 3.16 5.75 1.13
N THR A 84 3.58 6.79 1.81
CA THR A 84 2.76 7.93 2.23
C THR A 84 2.81 9.02 1.15
N ARG A 85 2.28 10.21 1.43
CA ARG A 85 2.41 11.37 0.53
C ARG A 85 3.86 11.75 0.26
N GLU A 86 4.73 11.63 1.24
CA GLU A 86 6.09 12.17 1.19
C GLU A 86 7.16 11.09 1.08
N LYS A 87 6.90 9.88 1.56
CA LYS A 87 7.94 8.87 1.77
C LYS A 87 7.50 7.48 1.32
N VAL A 88 8.42 6.79 0.68
CA VAL A 88 8.34 5.34 0.53
C VAL A 88 8.66 4.70 1.88
N ILE A 89 7.77 3.83 2.36
CA ILE A 89 7.87 3.20 3.69
C ILE A 89 8.16 1.70 3.64
N MET A 90 7.93 1.07 2.47
CA MET A 90 8.23 -0.34 2.26
C MET A 90 8.50 -0.60 0.79
N ILE A 91 9.51 -1.41 0.53
CA ILE A 91 9.84 -1.94 -0.79
C ILE A 91 10.04 -3.43 -0.63
N GLU A 92 9.39 -4.22 -1.47
CA GLU A 92 9.61 -5.65 -1.62
C GLU A 92 9.77 -5.97 -3.10
N ALA A 93 10.89 -6.56 -3.48
CA ALA A 93 11.21 -6.81 -4.88
C ALA A 93 11.70 -8.24 -5.11
N GLY A 94 11.23 -8.84 -6.19
CA GLY A 94 11.81 -10.01 -6.84
C GLY A 94 12.05 -9.67 -8.31
N ALA A 95 13.24 -9.89 -8.82
CA ALA A 95 13.60 -9.48 -10.17
C ALA A 95 14.53 -10.51 -10.85
N ASN A 96 14.41 -10.64 -12.16
CA ASN A 96 15.31 -11.41 -13.03
C ASN A 96 16.36 -10.47 -13.61
N GLU A 97 17.42 -10.18 -12.84
CA GLU A 97 18.57 -9.35 -13.27
C GLU A 97 18.16 -7.97 -13.85
N VAL A 98 17.12 -7.33 -13.28
CA VAL A 98 16.72 -5.98 -13.69
C VAL A 98 17.78 -4.97 -13.25
N PRO A 99 18.24 -4.08 -14.14
CA PRO A 99 19.22 -3.06 -13.81
C PRO A 99 18.76 -2.13 -12.67
N GLU A 100 19.70 -1.65 -11.87
CA GLU A 100 19.43 -0.84 -10.68
C GLU A 100 18.72 0.48 -11.01
N ASP A 101 19.07 1.13 -12.12
CA ASP A 101 18.43 2.34 -12.61
C ASP A 101 16.96 2.10 -12.95
N LYS A 102 16.64 0.98 -13.59
CA LYS A 102 15.28 0.56 -13.88
C LYS A 102 14.49 0.24 -12.62
N MET A 103 15.14 -0.35 -11.63
CA MET A 103 14.51 -0.59 -10.32
C MET A 103 14.12 0.71 -9.62
N ILE A 104 15.01 1.71 -9.66
CA ILE A 104 14.73 3.03 -9.08
C ILE A 104 13.58 3.72 -9.83
N GLU A 105 13.58 3.69 -11.16
CA GLU A 105 12.49 4.23 -11.98
C GLU A 105 11.14 3.58 -11.60
N ALA A 106 11.11 2.24 -11.43
CA ALA A 106 9.93 1.51 -11.04
C ALA A 106 9.41 1.92 -9.64
N ILE A 107 10.30 2.15 -8.68
CA ILE A 107 9.94 2.62 -7.34
C ILE A 107 9.27 4.00 -7.40
N PHE A 108 9.82 4.93 -8.18
CA PHE A 108 9.21 6.25 -8.35
C PHE A 108 7.87 6.17 -9.08
N ALA A 109 7.76 5.35 -10.12
CA ALA A 109 6.49 5.13 -10.82
C ALA A 109 5.41 4.58 -9.86
N ALA A 110 5.77 3.63 -9.00
CA ALA A 110 4.86 3.11 -7.97
C ALA A 110 4.45 4.20 -6.97
N HIS A 111 5.38 5.04 -6.56
CA HIS A 111 5.09 6.15 -5.65
C HIS A 111 4.09 7.16 -6.27
N GLU A 112 4.22 7.48 -7.54
CA GLU A 112 3.27 8.37 -8.25
C GLU A 112 1.86 7.75 -8.32
N VAL A 113 1.75 6.46 -8.60
CA VAL A 113 0.46 5.76 -8.56
C VAL A 113 -0.13 5.79 -7.15
N ASN A 114 0.69 5.57 -6.13
CA ASN A 114 0.27 5.65 -4.73
C ASN A 114 -0.30 7.03 -4.37
N GLN A 115 0.19 8.13 -4.96
CA GLN A 115 -0.38 9.47 -4.73
C GLN A 115 -1.83 9.58 -5.20
N GLN A 116 -2.18 8.95 -6.32
CA GLN A 116 -3.56 8.92 -6.81
C GLN A 116 -4.47 8.12 -5.87
N VAL A 117 -3.98 6.98 -5.37
CA VAL A 117 -4.70 6.15 -4.40
C VAL A 117 -4.89 6.89 -3.07
N ILE A 118 -3.86 7.59 -2.59
CA ILE A 118 -3.93 8.42 -1.38
C ILE A 118 -4.97 9.53 -1.53
N ALA A 119 -5.01 10.21 -2.66
CA ALA A 119 -6.02 11.23 -2.93
C ALA A 119 -7.45 10.66 -2.93
N PHE A 120 -7.63 9.42 -3.37
CA PHE A 120 -8.90 8.71 -3.29
C PHE A 120 -9.27 8.38 -1.84
N ILE A 121 -8.32 7.88 -1.04
CA ILE A 121 -8.53 7.59 0.39
C ILE A 121 -8.92 8.87 1.13
N ASP A 122 -8.28 10.00 0.85
CA ASP A 122 -8.61 11.30 1.47
C ASP A 122 -10.05 11.72 1.24
N LYS A 123 -10.60 11.49 0.04
CA LYS A 123 -12.02 11.78 -0.25
C LYS A 123 -12.93 10.93 0.64
N ILE A 124 -12.62 9.63 0.79
CA ILE A 124 -13.40 8.74 1.65
C ILE A 124 -13.32 9.18 3.11
N VAL A 125 -12.13 9.52 3.59
CA VAL A 125 -11.92 10.01 4.96
C VAL A 125 -12.70 11.30 5.22
N ALA A 126 -12.75 12.22 4.25
CA ALA A 126 -13.51 13.44 4.36
C ALA A 126 -15.04 13.21 4.47
N GLU A 127 -15.55 12.14 3.86
CA GLU A 127 -16.97 11.81 3.87
C GLU A 127 -17.41 11.00 5.10
N CYS A 128 -16.59 10.05 5.55
CA CYS A 128 -16.98 9.09 6.59
C CYS A 128 -15.91 8.82 7.66
N GLY A 129 -14.83 9.59 7.68
CA GLY A 129 -13.78 9.46 8.69
C GLY A 129 -14.28 9.84 10.09
N LYS A 130 -13.73 9.16 11.09
CA LYS A 130 -13.99 9.45 12.51
C LYS A 130 -12.83 10.25 13.10
N GLU A 131 -13.15 11.05 14.15
CA GLU A 131 -12.13 11.68 14.96
C GLU A 131 -11.29 10.60 15.69
N LYS A 132 -9.98 10.81 15.74
CA LYS A 132 -9.06 9.86 16.37
C LYS A 132 -9.19 9.93 17.88
N HIS A 133 -9.33 8.77 18.54
CA HIS A 133 -9.42 8.74 20.00
C HIS A 133 -8.09 9.11 20.66
N SER A 134 -8.16 9.70 21.84
CA SER A 134 -7.00 9.89 22.71
C SER A 134 -6.57 8.56 23.32
N TYR A 135 -5.29 8.41 23.64
CA TYR A 135 -4.74 7.24 24.30
C TYR A 135 -3.73 7.65 25.37
N GLU A 136 -3.49 6.77 26.33
CA GLU A 136 -2.44 6.99 27.32
C GLU A 136 -1.07 6.69 26.65
N SER A 137 -0.20 7.70 26.69
CA SER A 137 1.16 7.56 26.18
C SER A 137 1.98 6.64 27.08
N CYS A 138 2.45 5.53 26.53
CA CYS A 138 3.39 4.63 27.20
C CYS A 138 4.81 4.97 26.73
N ALA A 139 5.35 6.07 27.21
CA ALA A 139 6.74 6.44 26.94
C ALA A 139 7.70 5.34 27.44
N VAL A 140 8.67 4.96 26.59
CA VAL A 140 9.75 4.02 26.92
C VAL A 140 10.94 4.81 27.37
#